data_29cb5fc65ea0d09bbbdafdcfca163ee4
#
_entry.id   29cb5fc65ea0d09bbbdafdcfca163ee4
#
_cell.length_a   1.000
_cell.length_b   1.000
_cell.length_c   1.000
_cell.angle_alpha   90.00
_cell.angle_beta   90.00
_cell.angle_gamma   90.00
#
_symmetry.space_group_name_H-M   'P 1'
#
loop_
_entity.id
_entity.type
_entity.pdbx_description
1 polymer ?
#
loop_
_entity_poly.entity_id
_entity_poly.type
_entity_poly.pdbx_seq_one_letter_code
_entity_poly.pdbx_strand_id
1 'polypeptide(L)'
;MNNSIVNVPNPVNEPIKEYKPGSPEKESVLATYKRLKDSKTDVKMWIGGKFIESSQTSNMSPPHDHKHILGKYYLAEKKHVELAIKSALDAKDEWANMKWGKSSHFFKSSRACSRSLQR
;
A
#
# COMPACT_ATOMS: atom_id res chain seq x y z
N MET A 1 -25.35 -17.13 -14.46
CA MET A 1 -23.97 -16.93 -13.95
C MET A 1 -23.24 -18.25 -14.07
N ASN A 2 -22.19 -18.34 -14.87
CA ASN A 2 -21.44 -19.59 -15.00
C ASN A 2 -20.16 -19.45 -14.14
N ASN A 3 -20.21 -19.92 -12.89
CA ASN A 3 -19.12 -19.88 -11.93
C ASN A 3 -18.29 -21.18 -11.94
N SER A 4 -18.44 -22.00 -12.98
CA SER A 4 -18.04 -23.41 -12.93
C SER A 4 -16.57 -23.72 -13.24
N ILE A 5 -15.78 -22.75 -13.73
CA ILE A 5 -14.36 -23.01 -14.01
C ILE A 5 -13.53 -21.80 -13.59
N VAL A 6 -13.05 -21.85 -12.35
CA VAL A 6 -12.05 -20.90 -11.86
C VAL A 6 -10.71 -21.62 -11.81
N ASN A 7 -9.81 -21.24 -12.68
CA ASN A 7 -8.42 -21.75 -12.64
C ASN A 7 -7.64 -20.94 -11.59
N VAL A 8 -7.54 -21.48 -10.38
CA VAL A 8 -6.77 -20.87 -9.30
C VAL A 8 -5.29 -21.15 -9.57
N PRO A 9 -4.43 -20.13 -9.69
CA PRO A 9 -3.00 -20.36 -9.87
C PRO A 9 -2.41 -21.04 -8.63
N ASN A 10 -1.49 -22.02 -8.85
CA ASN A 10 -0.79 -22.64 -7.74
C ASN A 10 0.00 -21.58 -6.95
N PRO A 11 -0.12 -21.56 -5.61
CA PRO A 11 0.65 -20.67 -4.78
C PRO A 11 2.14 -21.08 -4.82
N VAL A 12 3.00 -20.12 -5.07
CA VAL A 12 4.46 -20.30 -5.02
C VAL A 12 4.98 -19.38 -3.92
N ASN A 13 5.66 -19.96 -2.94
CA ASN A 13 6.30 -19.20 -1.88
C ASN A 13 7.51 -18.41 -2.41
N GLU A 14 7.78 -17.28 -1.78
CA GLU A 14 8.99 -16.54 -2.07
C GLU A 14 10.24 -17.31 -1.61
N PRO A 15 11.38 -17.20 -2.33
CA PRO A 15 12.62 -17.84 -1.93
C PRO A 15 13.08 -17.32 -0.56
N ILE A 16 13.49 -18.25 0.30
CA ILE A 16 14.07 -17.91 1.61
C ILE A 16 15.46 -17.33 1.37
N LYS A 17 15.67 -16.10 1.84
CA LYS A 17 16.95 -15.40 1.74
C LYS A 17 17.71 -15.47 3.06
N GLU A 18 19.00 -15.68 3.01
CA GLU A 18 19.87 -15.67 4.19
C GLU A 18 20.57 -14.31 4.28
N TYR A 19 20.40 -13.63 5.41
CA TYR A 19 21.01 -12.32 5.67
C TYR A 19 22.33 -12.43 6.47
N LYS A 20 23.21 -13.35 6.06
CA LYS A 20 24.53 -13.54 6.68
C LYS A 20 25.42 -12.30 6.54
N PRO A 21 26.37 -12.10 7.45
CA PRO A 21 27.40 -11.06 7.29
C PRO A 21 28.10 -11.19 5.93
N GLY A 22 28.16 -10.09 5.16
CA GLY A 22 28.77 -10.07 3.83
C GLY A 22 27.92 -10.64 2.70
N SER A 23 26.63 -11.03 2.95
CA SER A 23 25.73 -11.45 1.87
C SER A 23 25.19 -10.26 1.09
N PRO A 24 24.97 -10.40 -0.24
CA PRO A 24 24.40 -9.34 -1.06
C PRO A 24 22.98 -8.95 -0.61
N GLU A 25 22.22 -9.90 -0.05
CA GLU A 25 20.88 -9.64 0.49
C GLU A 25 20.95 -8.71 1.71
N LYS A 26 21.93 -8.91 2.61
CA LYS A 26 22.13 -8.05 3.76
C LYS A 26 22.58 -6.64 3.35
N GLU A 27 23.48 -6.53 2.40
CA GLU A 27 23.91 -5.23 1.86
C GLU A 27 22.75 -4.47 1.23
N SER A 28 21.94 -5.15 0.43
CA SER A 28 20.74 -4.57 -0.19
C SER A 28 19.73 -4.06 0.85
N VAL A 29 19.50 -4.83 1.92
CA VAL A 29 18.60 -4.42 3.02
C VAL A 29 19.13 -3.20 3.74
N LEU A 30 20.42 -3.17 4.07
CA LEU A 30 21.05 -2.03 4.76
C LEU A 30 21.03 -0.76 3.90
N ALA A 31 21.30 -0.89 2.60
CA ALA A 31 21.23 0.24 1.67
C ALA A 31 19.79 0.79 1.57
N THR A 32 18.78 -0.11 1.46
CA THR A 32 17.38 0.27 1.42
C THR A 32 16.92 0.90 2.73
N TYR A 33 17.32 0.33 3.87
CA TYR A 33 17.03 0.90 5.18
C TYR A 33 17.57 2.34 5.31
N LYS A 34 18.85 2.56 4.93
CA LYS A 34 19.45 3.88 4.96
C LYS A 34 18.70 4.86 4.06
N ARG A 35 18.39 4.46 2.83
CA ARG A 35 17.62 5.27 1.88
C ARG A 35 16.24 5.65 2.43
N LEU A 36 15.51 4.70 3.00
CA LEU A 36 14.19 4.96 3.57
C LEU A 36 14.25 5.81 4.84
N LYS A 37 15.27 5.62 5.67
CA LYS A 37 15.49 6.43 6.87
C LYS A 37 15.79 7.90 6.53
N ASP A 38 16.58 8.14 5.49
CA ASP A 38 17.00 9.48 5.07
C ASP A 38 15.91 10.19 4.22
N SER A 39 14.95 9.44 3.67
CA SER A 39 13.85 10.00 2.89
C SER A 39 12.77 10.57 3.79
N LYS A 40 12.26 11.76 3.44
CA LYS A 40 11.09 12.35 4.08
C LYS A 40 9.87 12.12 3.21
N THR A 41 8.82 11.57 3.79
CA THR A 41 7.58 11.22 3.07
C THR A 41 6.43 12.09 3.51
N ASP A 42 5.69 12.64 2.55
CA ASP A 42 4.48 13.40 2.76
C ASP A 42 3.26 12.50 2.49
N VAL A 43 2.61 12.03 3.57
CA VAL A 43 1.50 11.08 3.46
C VAL A 43 0.18 11.81 3.41
N LYS A 44 -0.35 11.96 2.19
CA LYS A 44 -1.66 12.57 1.91
C LYS A 44 -2.77 11.53 2.02
N MET A 45 -3.98 12.00 2.32
CA MET A 45 -5.17 11.15 2.26
C MET A 45 -5.48 10.78 0.80
N TRP A 46 -5.87 9.53 0.56
CA TRP A 46 -6.32 9.07 -0.75
C TRP A 46 -7.81 8.79 -0.72
N ILE A 47 -8.61 9.66 -1.32
CA ILE A 47 -10.07 9.56 -1.29
C ILE A 47 -10.62 9.78 -2.71
N GLY A 48 -11.46 8.87 -3.18
CA GLY A 48 -12.11 8.99 -4.49
C GLY A 48 -11.13 9.09 -5.66
N GLY A 49 -9.98 8.40 -5.58
CA GLY A 49 -8.97 8.41 -6.62
C GLY A 49 -8.08 9.67 -6.64
N LYS A 50 -8.10 10.50 -5.59
CA LYS A 50 -7.33 11.75 -5.52
C LYS A 50 -6.57 11.88 -4.20
N PHE A 51 -5.41 12.52 -4.25
CA PHE A 51 -4.69 12.94 -3.05
C PHE A 51 -5.33 14.21 -2.47
N ILE A 52 -5.63 14.17 -1.18
CA ILE A 52 -6.28 15.27 -0.44
C ILE A 52 -5.40 15.67 0.73
N GLU A 53 -5.25 16.96 0.91
CA GLU A 53 -4.52 17.58 2.03
C GLU A 53 -5.53 18.22 3.01
N SER A 54 -5.13 18.33 4.27
CA SER A 54 -5.86 19.09 5.28
C SER A 54 -4.96 20.17 5.87
N SER A 55 -5.56 21.09 6.60
CA SER A 55 -4.83 22.14 7.32
C SER A 55 -4.07 21.59 8.54
N GLN A 56 -4.49 20.43 9.07
CA GLN A 56 -3.89 19.82 10.23
C GLN A 56 -2.95 18.68 9.81
N THR A 57 -1.71 18.76 10.27
CA THR A 57 -0.69 17.74 10.01
C THR A 57 -0.05 17.28 11.30
N SER A 58 0.47 16.06 11.31
CA SER A 58 1.27 15.53 12.41
C SER A 58 2.53 14.85 11.86
N ASN A 59 3.59 14.86 12.66
CA ASN A 59 4.87 14.26 12.28
C ASN A 59 4.86 12.75 12.51
N MET A 60 5.54 12.02 11.64
CA MET A 60 5.86 10.61 11.82
C MET A 60 7.28 10.46 12.32
N SER A 61 7.46 9.77 13.44
CA SER A 61 8.77 9.41 13.97
C SER A 61 8.82 7.91 14.27
N PRO A 62 9.99 7.26 14.14
CA PRO A 62 10.14 5.87 14.53
C PRO A 62 9.95 5.71 16.05
N PRO A 63 9.41 4.58 16.54
CA PRO A 63 9.18 4.37 17.96
C PRO A 63 10.48 4.28 18.79
N HIS A 64 11.60 3.97 18.15
CA HIS A 64 12.93 3.87 18.79
C HIS A 64 13.77 5.15 18.69
N ASP A 65 13.33 6.14 17.87
CA ASP A 65 14.04 7.41 17.69
C ASP A 65 13.06 8.55 17.43
N HIS A 66 12.47 9.08 18.49
CA HIS A 66 11.46 10.14 18.42
C HIS A 66 12.00 11.48 17.89
N LYS A 67 13.32 11.67 17.90
CA LYS A 67 13.96 12.89 17.35
C LYS A 67 14.06 12.85 15.83
N HIS A 68 14.03 11.67 15.24
CA HIS A 68 14.09 11.49 13.80
C HIS A 68 12.70 11.64 13.19
N ILE A 69 12.52 12.56 12.26
CA ILE A 69 11.26 12.78 11.56
C ILE A 69 11.33 12.12 10.18
N LEU A 70 10.54 11.07 9.98
CA LEU A 70 10.41 10.36 8.70
C LEU A 70 9.52 11.10 7.70
N GLY A 71 8.67 11.99 8.19
CA GLY A 71 7.76 12.73 7.35
C GLY A 71 6.58 13.30 8.13
N LYS A 72 5.55 13.70 7.40
CA LYS A 72 4.29 14.17 7.98
C LYS A 72 3.09 13.45 7.34
N TYR A 73 1.99 13.42 8.07
CA TYR A 73 0.70 12.95 7.56
C TYR A 73 -0.39 13.96 7.87
N TYR A 74 -1.44 13.93 7.06
CA TYR A 74 -2.58 14.83 7.17
C TYR A 74 -3.68 14.22 8.01
N LEU A 75 -4.20 14.97 8.98
CA LEU A 75 -5.29 14.55 9.85
C LEU A 75 -6.63 14.76 9.13
N ALA A 76 -7.48 13.72 9.16
CA ALA A 76 -8.79 13.78 8.55
C ALA A 76 -9.76 14.63 9.41
N GLU A 77 -10.47 15.53 8.77
CA GLU A 77 -11.61 16.25 9.33
C GLU A 77 -12.93 15.55 8.94
N LYS A 78 -14.03 15.91 9.57
CA LYS A 78 -15.37 15.37 9.30
C LYS A 78 -15.72 15.37 7.81
N LYS A 79 -15.45 16.47 7.10
CA LYS A 79 -15.68 16.59 5.65
C LYS A 79 -14.95 15.54 4.81
N HIS A 80 -13.74 15.13 5.24
CA HIS A 80 -12.95 14.11 4.54
C HIS A 80 -13.55 12.72 4.75
N VAL A 81 -14.04 12.43 5.96
CA VAL A 81 -14.74 11.18 6.27
C VAL A 81 -16.03 11.07 5.46
N GLU A 82 -16.84 12.14 5.41
CA GLU A 82 -18.08 12.18 4.62
C GLU A 82 -17.80 11.95 3.12
N LEU A 83 -16.74 12.58 2.59
CA LEU A 83 -16.31 12.39 1.21
C LEU A 83 -15.86 10.94 0.94
N ALA A 84 -15.14 10.33 1.88
CA ALA A 84 -14.72 8.93 1.77
C ALA A 84 -15.90 7.96 1.77
N ILE A 85 -16.87 8.18 2.67
CA ILE A 85 -18.11 7.38 2.74
C ILE A 85 -18.88 7.51 1.42
N LYS A 86 -19.09 8.73 0.92
CA LYS A 86 -19.76 8.96 -0.36
C LYS A 86 -19.07 8.21 -1.49
N SER A 87 -17.76 8.37 -1.62
CA SER A 87 -16.97 7.70 -2.66
C SER A 87 -17.06 6.17 -2.59
N ALA A 88 -17.09 5.60 -1.37
CA ALA A 88 -17.24 4.17 -1.17
C ALA A 88 -18.66 3.69 -1.56
N LEU A 89 -19.69 4.45 -1.22
CA LEU A 89 -21.08 4.13 -1.59
C LEU A 89 -21.30 4.24 -3.10
N ASP A 90 -20.72 5.23 -3.76
CA ASP A 90 -20.80 5.40 -5.21
C ASP A 90 -20.17 4.21 -5.97
N ALA A 91 -19.10 3.61 -5.42
CA ALA A 91 -18.43 2.45 -6.01
C ALA A 91 -19.10 1.10 -5.67
N LYS A 92 -19.96 1.06 -4.65
CA LYS A 92 -20.50 -0.18 -4.06
C LYS A 92 -21.22 -1.05 -5.06
N ASP A 93 -22.13 -0.48 -5.85
CA ASP A 93 -23.02 -1.25 -6.73
C ASP A 93 -22.24 -1.85 -7.91
N GLU A 94 -21.31 -1.11 -8.48
CA GLU A 94 -20.44 -1.61 -9.54
C GLU A 94 -19.57 -2.77 -9.02
N TRP A 95 -18.96 -2.61 -7.84
CA TRP A 95 -18.14 -3.64 -7.21
C TRP A 95 -18.94 -4.89 -6.85
N ALA A 96 -20.13 -4.73 -6.25
CA ALA A 96 -20.99 -5.85 -5.84
C ALA A 96 -21.48 -6.68 -7.04
N ASN A 97 -21.72 -6.03 -8.19
CA ASN A 97 -22.18 -6.69 -9.41
C ASN A 97 -21.05 -7.17 -10.33
N MET A 98 -19.80 -6.93 -9.93
CA MET A 98 -18.63 -7.34 -10.72
C MET A 98 -18.54 -8.88 -10.80
N LYS A 99 -18.33 -9.40 -12.00
CA LYS A 99 -18.10 -10.85 -12.20
C LYS A 99 -16.83 -11.29 -11.47
N TRP A 100 -16.90 -12.44 -10.80
CA TRP A 100 -15.80 -12.97 -9.97
C TRP A 100 -14.45 -13.04 -10.72
N GLY A 101 -14.46 -13.41 -12.01
CA GLY A 101 -13.24 -13.40 -12.83
C GLY A 101 -12.59 -12.04 -12.98
N LYS A 102 -13.36 -10.94 -13.01
CA LYS A 102 -12.82 -9.56 -13.06
C LYS A 102 -12.25 -9.13 -11.71
N SER A 103 -12.95 -9.42 -10.61
CA SER A 103 -12.44 -9.09 -9.27
C SER A 103 -11.15 -9.86 -8.94
N SER A 104 -11.06 -11.14 -9.33
CA SER A 104 -9.83 -11.92 -9.15
C SER A 104 -8.65 -11.38 -9.98
N HIS A 105 -8.92 -10.84 -11.17
CA HIS A 105 -7.91 -10.19 -12.00
C HIS A 105 -7.37 -8.91 -11.35
N PHE A 106 -8.23 -8.14 -10.69
CA PHE A 106 -7.82 -6.95 -9.94
C PHE A 106 -6.81 -7.29 -8.83
N PHE A 107 -7.07 -8.34 -8.04
CA PHE A 107 -6.12 -8.80 -7.02
C PHE A 107 -4.82 -9.34 -7.60
N LYS A 108 -4.85 -9.99 -8.77
CA LYS A 108 -3.64 -10.45 -9.47
C LYS A 108 -2.79 -9.27 -9.96
N SER A 109 -3.40 -8.23 -10.50
CA SER A 109 -2.69 -7.04 -10.99
C SER A 109 -2.11 -6.21 -9.84
N SER A 110 -2.80 -6.08 -8.71
CA SER A 110 -2.27 -5.40 -7.52
C SER A 110 -1.06 -6.14 -6.92
N ARG A 111 -1.07 -7.48 -6.93
CA ARG A 111 0.08 -8.30 -6.53
C ARG A 111 1.27 -8.15 -7.48
N ALA A 112 1.04 -8.00 -8.79
CA ALA A 112 2.10 -7.72 -9.76
C ALA A 112 2.73 -6.34 -9.52
N CYS A 113 1.90 -5.33 -9.19
CA CYS A 113 2.36 -3.98 -8.87
C CYS A 113 3.21 -3.95 -7.58
N SER A 114 2.81 -4.68 -6.51
CA SER A 114 3.60 -4.75 -5.29
C SER A 114 4.96 -5.41 -5.51
N ARG A 115 5.07 -6.41 -6.40
CA ARG A 115 6.33 -7.03 -6.77
C ARG A 115 7.27 -6.09 -7.55
N SER A 116 6.73 -5.16 -8.33
CA SER A 116 7.56 -4.18 -9.06
C SER A 116 8.18 -3.12 -8.15
N LEU A 117 7.57 -2.87 -6.99
CA LEU A 117 8.09 -1.94 -5.97
C LEU A 117 9.16 -2.57 -5.05
N GLN A 118 9.35 -3.89 -5.12
CA GLN A 118 10.36 -4.63 -4.33
C GLN A 118 11.68 -4.86 -5.07
N ARG A 119 11.83 -4.33 -6.29
CA ARG A 119 13.10 -4.40 -7.06
C ARG A 119 13.88 -3.06 -6.94
#